data_3c3920034dbe3a15b354076e73f407be
#
_entry.id   3c3920034dbe3a15b354076e73f407be
#
_cell.length_a   1.000
_cell.length_b   1.000
_cell.length_c   1.000
_cell.angle_alpha   90.00
_cell.angle_beta   90.00
_cell.angle_gamma   90.00
#
_symmetry.space_group_name_H-M   'P 1'
#
loop_
_entity.id
_entity.type
_entity.pdbx_description
1 polymer ?
#
loop_
_entity_poly.entity_id
_entity_poly.type
_entity_poly.pdbx_seq_one_letter_code
_entity_poly.pdbx_strand_id
1 'polypeptide(L)'
;MAIATFLLMAIGSATRVMNAGLACPDWPLCYGTLIPSQQMNLQVFLEWFHRLDAALIGLLAIALVALSVWHRRALPRWTPWAALFALSLIVFQGALGGLTVTELLRFDIVTAHLGTALLFFTTLLLMGVALLPYQGTGNVGKLPWVSLTAAILVYLQSLSGALVGSRWAVHQCLAGSQLCGVMNTHLIGVVPASLMTLAVVVFAWRTPALHPALRRLAYVAGGFLLLQVALGFATFHFHLQIEPLTIAHQAIGAALLGTLVCFTALGMRDRQLTKTPSSNSQSPNSNPHSPLLT
;
A
#
# COMPACT_ATOMS: atom_id res chain seq x y z
N MET A 1 0.92 -12.77 3.91
CA MET A 1 0.67 -11.56 4.71
C MET A 1 0.17 -10.37 3.89
N ALA A 2 0.88 -9.83 2.90
CA ALA A 2 0.44 -8.64 2.15
C ALA A 2 -0.99 -8.78 1.55
N ILE A 3 -1.32 -9.92 0.94
CA ILE A 3 -2.68 -10.17 0.40
C ILE A 3 -3.71 -10.17 1.54
N ALA A 4 -3.44 -10.84 2.66
CA ALA A 4 -4.34 -10.85 3.80
C ALA A 4 -4.55 -9.43 4.37
N THR A 5 -3.48 -8.63 4.48
CA THR A 5 -3.58 -7.22 4.89
C THR A 5 -4.42 -6.39 3.91
N PHE A 6 -4.27 -6.62 2.60
CA PHE A 6 -5.11 -5.97 1.60
C PHE A 6 -6.60 -6.30 1.77
N LEU A 7 -6.93 -7.57 2.01
CA LEU A 7 -8.29 -8.01 2.28
C LEU A 7 -8.82 -7.41 3.59
N LEU A 8 -8.02 -7.39 4.65
CA LEU A 8 -8.36 -6.73 5.91
C LEU A 8 -8.68 -5.24 5.70
N MET A 9 -7.90 -4.53 4.89
CA MET A 9 -8.19 -3.13 4.55
C MET A 9 -9.52 -2.97 3.79
N ALA A 10 -9.84 -3.89 2.88
CA ALA A 10 -11.11 -3.88 2.16
C ALA A 10 -12.30 -4.14 3.11
N ILE A 11 -12.17 -5.08 4.05
CA ILE A 11 -13.17 -5.35 5.10
C ILE A 11 -13.32 -4.13 6.02
N GLY A 12 -12.20 -3.50 6.43
CA GLY A 12 -12.23 -2.27 7.22
C GLY A 12 -12.93 -1.11 6.49
N SER A 13 -12.75 -1.02 5.16
CA SER A 13 -13.49 -0.09 4.32
C SER A 13 -15.00 -0.39 4.34
N ALA A 14 -15.38 -1.66 4.21
CA ALA A 14 -16.78 -2.08 4.28
C ALA A 14 -17.38 -1.77 5.66
N THR A 15 -16.67 -2.08 6.75
CA THR A 15 -17.07 -1.76 8.12
C THR A 15 -17.38 -0.27 8.28
N ARG A 16 -16.53 0.60 7.74
CA ARG A 16 -16.72 2.04 7.80
C ARG A 16 -17.90 2.51 6.93
N VAL A 17 -17.93 2.11 5.66
CA VAL A 17 -18.90 2.60 4.65
C VAL A 17 -20.31 2.15 4.97
N MET A 18 -20.47 0.92 5.50
CA MET A 18 -21.75 0.33 5.88
C MET A 18 -22.22 0.69 7.30
N ASN A 19 -21.62 1.74 7.91
CA ASN A 19 -21.92 2.20 9.28
C ASN A 19 -21.76 1.14 10.37
N ALA A 20 -20.85 0.21 10.17
CA ALA A 20 -20.57 -0.88 11.12
C ALA A 20 -19.51 -0.52 12.17
N GLY A 21 -18.78 0.60 12.03
CA GLY A 21 -17.59 0.90 12.84
C GLY A 21 -17.87 1.24 14.32
N LEU A 22 -19.12 1.26 14.77
CA LEU A 22 -19.54 1.37 16.15
C LEU A 22 -20.63 0.34 16.50
N ALA A 23 -20.72 -0.75 15.76
CA ALA A 23 -21.68 -1.82 16.02
C ALA A 23 -21.29 -2.64 17.26
N CYS A 24 -20.01 -2.69 17.62
CA CYS A 24 -19.50 -3.22 18.87
C CYS A 24 -19.24 -2.05 19.83
N PRO A 25 -19.97 -1.92 20.94
CA PRO A 25 -19.90 -0.74 21.84
C PRO A 25 -18.62 -0.67 22.68
N ASP A 26 -17.89 -1.78 22.80
CA ASP A 26 -16.70 -1.94 23.62
C ASP A 26 -15.49 -2.39 22.78
N TRP A 27 -14.30 -2.28 23.37
CA TRP A 27 -13.05 -2.71 22.79
C TRP A 27 -12.12 -3.24 23.90
N PRO A 28 -11.42 -4.36 23.73
CA PRO A 28 -11.23 -5.17 22.49
C PRO A 28 -12.35 -6.17 22.20
N LEU A 29 -13.26 -6.40 23.11
CA LEU A 29 -14.38 -7.31 22.98
C LEU A 29 -15.52 -6.69 22.13
N CYS A 30 -16.61 -7.44 21.99
CA CYS A 30 -17.84 -6.97 21.36
C CYS A 30 -19.01 -7.43 22.23
N TYR A 31 -19.73 -6.49 22.85
CA TYR A 31 -20.74 -6.77 23.87
C TYR A 31 -20.20 -7.60 25.04
N GLY A 32 -18.97 -7.31 25.50
CA GLY A 32 -18.31 -8.01 26.59
C GLY A 32 -17.91 -9.45 26.29
N THR A 33 -18.05 -9.91 25.04
CA THR A 33 -17.79 -11.32 24.63
C THR A 33 -16.83 -11.40 23.44
N LEU A 34 -16.18 -12.54 23.28
CA LEU A 34 -15.35 -12.81 22.10
C LEU A 34 -16.20 -13.05 20.84
N ILE A 35 -17.38 -13.65 20.99
CA ILE A 35 -18.32 -13.92 19.88
C ILE A 35 -19.70 -13.44 20.31
N PRO A 36 -20.19 -12.30 19.76
CA PRO A 36 -21.47 -11.68 20.16
C PRO A 36 -22.65 -12.38 19.45
N SER A 37 -22.85 -13.67 19.69
CA SER A 37 -23.81 -14.51 18.95
C SER A 37 -25.26 -14.03 19.07
N GLN A 38 -25.64 -13.43 20.22
CA GLN A 38 -27.00 -12.94 20.46
C GLN A 38 -27.30 -11.61 19.75
N GLN A 39 -26.25 -10.78 19.51
CA GLN A 39 -26.38 -9.47 18.88
C GLN A 39 -26.01 -9.49 17.40
N MET A 40 -25.69 -10.68 16.84
CA MET A 40 -25.14 -10.83 15.51
C MET A 40 -26.12 -10.33 14.44
N ASN A 41 -25.69 -9.32 13.71
CA ASN A 41 -26.31 -8.80 12.48
C ASN A 41 -25.18 -8.43 11.52
N LEU A 42 -25.48 -7.91 10.33
CA LEU A 42 -24.46 -7.59 9.33
C LEU A 42 -23.42 -6.60 9.84
N GLN A 43 -23.83 -5.54 10.55
CA GLN A 43 -22.92 -4.51 11.05
C GLN A 43 -22.02 -5.06 12.16
N VAL A 44 -22.59 -5.78 13.12
CA VAL A 44 -21.84 -6.45 14.20
C VAL A 44 -20.88 -7.46 13.61
N PHE A 45 -21.32 -8.25 12.61
CA PHE A 45 -20.46 -9.21 11.93
C PHE A 45 -19.27 -8.54 11.25
N LEU A 46 -19.48 -7.46 10.50
CA LEU A 46 -18.40 -6.75 9.80
C LEU A 46 -17.36 -6.21 10.77
N GLU A 47 -17.79 -5.56 11.85
CA GLU A 47 -16.85 -5.01 12.85
C GLU A 47 -16.13 -6.10 13.64
N TRP A 48 -16.87 -7.09 14.13
CA TRP A 48 -16.29 -8.23 14.84
C TRP A 48 -15.28 -8.98 13.98
N PHE A 49 -15.65 -9.30 12.73
CA PHE A 49 -14.78 -10.01 11.81
C PHE A 49 -13.53 -9.21 11.44
N HIS A 50 -13.68 -7.88 11.24
CA HIS A 50 -12.54 -6.99 11.01
C HIS A 50 -11.55 -7.02 12.20
N ARG A 51 -12.04 -6.99 13.44
CA ARG A 51 -11.21 -7.10 14.65
C ARG A 51 -10.51 -8.46 14.75
N LEU A 52 -11.23 -9.54 14.46
CA LEU A 52 -10.68 -10.89 14.46
C LEU A 52 -9.56 -11.07 13.42
N ASP A 53 -9.79 -10.60 12.18
CA ASP A 53 -8.80 -10.65 11.11
C ASP A 53 -7.59 -9.75 11.44
N ALA A 54 -7.80 -8.57 12.04
CA ALA A 54 -6.72 -7.71 12.52
C ALA A 54 -5.86 -8.41 13.60
N ALA A 55 -6.48 -9.12 14.53
CA ALA A 55 -5.76 -9.91 15.54
C ALA A 55 -4.93 -11.03 14.90
N LEU A 56 -5.48 -11.72 13.88
CA LEU A 56 -4.75 -12.74 13.12
C LEU A 56 -3.54 -12.15 12.39
N ILE A 57 -3.69 -10.99 11.73
CA ILE A 57 -2.56 -10.28 11.10
C ILE A 57 -1.51 -9.89 12.15
N GLY A 58 -1.92 -9.47 13.35
CA GLY A 58 -1.01 -9.21 14.47
C GLY A 58 -0.19 -10.43 14.86
N LEU A 59 -0.83 -11.60 15.00
CA LEU A 59 -0.13 -12.88 15.29
C LEU A 59 0.83 -13.26 14.15
N LEU A 60 0.43 -13.07 12.90
CA LEU A 60 1.30 -13.30 11.75
C LEU A 60 2.50 -12.34 11.73
N ALA A 61 2.36 -11.10 12.20
CA ALA A 61 3.48 -10.17 12.33
C ALA A 61 4.46 -10.60 13.43
N ILE A 62 3.98 -11.12 14.55
CA ILE A 62 4.83 -11.72 15.59
C ILE A 62 5.58 -12.92 15.01
N ALA A 63 4.89 -13.82 14.30
CA ALA A 63 5.50 -14.97 13.63
C ALA A 63 6.56 -14.52 12.59
N LEU A 64 6.30 -13.43 11.84
CA LEU A 64 7.26 -12.88 10.89
C LEU A 64 8.55 -12.43 11.59
N VAL A 65 8.45 -11.74 12.74
CA VAL A 65 9.63 -11.37 13.54
C VAL A 65 10.36 -12.62 14.03
N ALA A 66 9.65 -13.58 14.63
CA ALA A 66 10.24 -14.82 15.15
C ALA A 66 11.00 -15.59 14.05
N LEU A 67 10.37 -15.78 12.89
CA LEU A 67 10.98 -16.46 11.74
C LEU A 67 12.16 -15.68 11.17
N SER A 68 12.08 -14.35 11.08
CA SER A 68 13.18 -13.52 10.57
C SER A 68 14.41 -13.55 11.48
N VAL A 69 14.21 -13.61 12.81
CA VAL A 69 15.28 -13.77 13.80
C VAL A 69 15.84 -15.19 13.77
N TRP A 70 14.98 -16.20 13.68
CA TRP A 70 15.39 -17.60 13.61
C TRP A 70 16.28 -17.85 12.37
N HIS A 71 15.86 -17.35 11.21
CA HIS A 71 16.59 -17.53 9.95
C HIS A 71 17.57 -16.39 9.64
N ARG A 72 17.98 -15.58 10.63
CA ARG A 72 18.85 -14.40 10.42
C ARG A 72 20.20 -14.67 9.77
N ARG A 73 20.67 -15.93 9.80
CA ARG A 73 21.92 -16.34 9.13
C ARG A 73 21.72 -16.57 7.62
N ALA A 74 20.50 -16.93 7.21
CA ALA A 74 20.14 -17.18 5.80
C ALA A 74 19.50 -15.96 5.13
N LEU A 75 18.97 -15.03 5.91
CA LEU A 75 18.30 -13.82 5.43
C LEU A 75 19.24 -12.60 5.47
N PRO A 76 18.98 -11.58 4.65
CA PRO A 76 19.69 -10.31 4.72
C PRO A 76 19.59 -9.69 6.13
N ARG A 77 20.65 -9.03 6.59
CA ARG A 77 20.74 -8.46 7.95
C ARG A 77 19.64 -7.45 8.29
N TRP A 78 19.04 -6.81 7.30
CA TRP A 78 17.96 -5.85 7.49
C TRP A 78 16.60 -6.50 7.78
N THR A 79 16.41 -7.79 7.42
CA THR A 79 15.10 -8.48 7.48
C THR A 79 14.47 -8.50 8.88
N PRO A 80 15.20 -8.84 9.99
CA PRO A 80 14.61 -8.79 11.33
C PRO A 80 14.19 -7.38 11.75
N TRP A 81 14.94 -6.36 11.36
CA TRP A 81 14.61 -4.96 11.67
C TRP A 81 13.37 -4.48 10.92
N ALA A 82 13.25 -4.86 9.64
CA ALA A 82 12.05 -4.56 8.86
C ALA A 82 10.82 -5.30 9.39
N ALA A 83 10.98 -6.54 9.86
CA ALA A 83 9.90 -7.31 10.51
C ALA A 83 9.50 -6.65 11.84
N LEU A 84 10.45 -6.18 12.64
CA LEU A 84 10.17 -5.45 13.89
C LEU A 84 9.46 -4.11 13.60
N PHE A 85 9.87 -3.39 12.56
CA PHE A 85 9.18 -2.17 12.12
C PHE A 85 7.74 -2.47 11.69
N ALA A 86 7.51 -3.54 10.92
CA ALA A 86 6.16 -3.97 10.56
C ALA A 86 5.33 -4.33 11.81
N LEU A 87 5.92 -5.02 12.80
CA LEU A 87 5.25 -5.33 14.06
C LEU A 87 4.90 -4.04 14.83
N SER A 88 5.78 -3.05 14.88
CA SER A 88 5.48 -1.76 15.54
C SER A 88 4.32 -1.04 14.87
N LEU A 89 4.25 -1.07 13.53
CA LEU A 89 3.13 -0.48 12.77
C LEU A 89 1.80 -1.18 13.07
N ILE A 90 1.76 -2.52 13.14
CA ILE A 90 0.50 -3.23 13.41
C ILE A 90 0.06 -3.07 14.88
N VAL A 91 0.98 -2.96 15.83
CA VAL A 91 0.65 -2.63 17.23
C VAL A 91 0.06 -1.23 17.31
N PHE A 92 0.70 -0.24 16.66
CA PHE A 92 0.16 1.11 16.57
C PHE A 92 -1.20 1.15 15.85
N GLN A 93 -1.37 0.35 14.81
CA GLN A 93 -2.63 0.17 14.10
C GLN A 93 -3.75 -0.36 15.00
N GLY A 94 -3.43 -1.32 15.89
CA GLY A 94 -4.36 -1.83 16.89
C GLY A 94 -4.79 -0.74 17.88
N ALA A 95 -3.85 0.07 18.37
CA ALA A 95 -4.15 1.21 19.24
C ALA A 95 -5.06 2.24 18.54
N LEU A 96 -4.75 2.60 17.28
CA LEU A 96 -5.61 3.48 16.50
C LEU A 96 -7.00 2.85 16.28
N GLY A 97 -7.08 1.52 16.04
CA GLY A 97 -8.34 0.80 15.93
C GLY A 97 -9.19 0.88 17.19
N GLY A 98 -8.60 0.75 18.39
CA GLY A 98 -9.27 0.99 19.65
C GLY A 98 -9.77 2.45 19.78
N LEU A 99 -8.92 3.41 19.42
CA LEU A 99 -9.29 4.83 19.45
C LEU A 99 -10.42 5.17 18.45
N THR A 100 -10.56 4.47 17.32
CA THR A 100 -11.71 4.71 16.42
C THR A 100 -13.05 4.43 17.12
N VAL A 101 -13.08 3.46 18.04
CA VAL A 101 -14.28 3.12 18.82
C VAL A 101 -14.48 4.10 19.98
N THR A 102 -13.46 4.30 20.82
CA THR A 102 -13.56 5.13 22.02
C THR A 102 -13.75 6.62 21.72
N GLU A 103 -13.23 7.10 20.59
CA GLU A 103 -13.37 8.48 20.10
C GLU A 103 -14.48 8.64 19.04
N LEU A 104 -15.39 7.67 18.97
CA LEU A 104 -16.61 7.72 18.16
C LEU A 104 -16.36 8.07 16.68
N LEU A 105 -15.38 7.38 16.05
CA LEU A 105 -15.00 7.54 14.64
C LEU A 105 -14.51 8.95 14.27
N ARG A 106 -13.82 9.61 15.17
CA ARG A 106 -13.21 10.90 14.90
C ARG A 106 -12.39 10.83 13.60
N PHE A 107 -12.60 11.78 12.69
CA PHE A 107 -12.11 11.73 11.31
C PHE A 107 -10.59 11.70 11.20
N ASP A 108 -9.87 12.38 12.08
CA ASP A 108 -8.40 12.39 12.12
C ASP A 108 -7.83 11.05 12.55
N ILE A 109 -8.45 10.38 13.55
CA ILE A 109 -8.06 9.04 14.00
C ILE A 109 -8.33 8.00 12.91
N VAL A 110 -9.51 8.05 12.28
CA VAL A 110 -9.86 7.15 11.16
C VAL A 110 -8.89 7.34 9.99
N THR A 111 -8.50 8.58 9.69
CA THR A 111 -7.53 8.87 8.63
C THR A 111 -6.13 8.38 8.99
N ALA A 112 -5.70 8.59 10.24
CA ALA A 112 -4.42 8.06 10.73
C ALA A 112 -4.40 6.53 10.72
N HIS A 113 -5.52 5.88 11.07
CA HIS A 113 -5.70 4.43 11.01
C HIS A 113 -5.53 3.91 9.57
N LEU A 114 -6.18 4.52 8.58
CA LEU A 114 -5.96 4.16 7.17
C LEU A 114 -4.52 4.42 6.72
N GLY A 115 -3.94 5.56 7.05
CA GLY A 115 -2.56 5.91 6.68
C GLY A 115 -1.56 4.88 7.21
N THR A 116 -1.69 4.50 8.48
CA THR A 116 -0.82 3.50 9.09
C THR A 116 -1.04 2.10 8.48
N ALA A 117 -2.29 1.74 8.13
CA ALA A 117 -2.58 0.49 7.43
C ALA A 117 -1.90 0.43 6.04
N LEU A 118 -1.93 1.53 5.28
CA LEU A 118 -1.23 1.63 4.00
C LEU A 118 0.30 1.56 4.17
N LEU A 119 0.87 2.16 5.21
CA LEU A 119 2.31 2.04 5.53
C LEU A 119 2.68 0.61 5.91
N PHE A 120 1.88 -0.07 6.72
CA PHE A 120 2.09 -1.48 7.03
C PHE A 120 2.04 -2.36 5.78
N PHE A 121 1.00 -2.19 4.96
CA PHE A 121 0.84 -2.91 3.69
C PHE A 121 2.03 -2.70 2.75
N THR A 122 2.45 -1.45 2.55
CA THR A 122 3.60 -1.14 1.68
C THR A 122 4.91 -1.65 2.25
N THR A 123 5.10 -1.66 3.57
CA THR A 123 6.26 -2.27 4.23
C THR A 123 6.34 -3.77 3.93
N LEU A 124 5.22 -4.50 4.02
CA LEU A 124 5.18 -5.92 3.68
C LEU A 124 5.49 -6.18 2.20
N LEU A 125 4.98 -5.33 1.30
CA LEU A 125 5.30 -5.41 -0.14
C LEU A 125 6.79 -5.17 -0.40
N LEU A 126 7.37 -4.14 0.21
CA LEU A 126 8.80 -3.82 0.09
C LEU A 126 9.66 -4.98 0.59
N MET A 127 9.34 -5.56 1.75
CA MET A 127 10.04 -6.75 2.27
C MET A 127 9.93 -7.93 1.30
N GLY A 128 8.72 -8.20 0.80
CA GLY A 128 8.50 -9.30 -0.15
C GLY A 128 9.30 -9.10 -1.44
N VAL A 129 9.20 -7.92 -2.06
CA VAL A 129 9.92 -7.59 -3.29
C VAL A 129 11.44 -7.62 -3.09
N ALA A 130 11.94 -7.15 -1.93
CA ALA A 130 13.38 -7.14 -1.64
C ALA A 130 13.98 -8.54 -1.47
N LEU A 131 13.18 -9.51 -1.00
CA LEU A 131 13.60 -10.90 -0.81
C LEU A 131 13.46 -11.77 -2.08
N LEU A 132 12.68 -11.36 -3.06
CA LEU A 132 12.54 -12.11 -4.31
C LEU A 132 13.83 -12.07 -5.13
N PRO A 133 14.22 -13.18 -5.79
CA PRO A 133 15.30 -13.16 -6.77
C PRO A 133 14.92 -12.23 -7.93
N TYR A 134 15.83 -11.34 -8.29
CA TYR A 134 15.60 -10.38 -9.38
C TYR A 134 16.91 -10.10 -10.12
N GLN A 135 16.89 -10.27 -11.43
CA GLN A 135 17.98 -9.93 -12.33
C GLN A 135 17.50 -8.80 -13.24
N GLY A 136 18.00 -7.60 -12.99
CA GLY A 136 17.61 -6.42 -13.75
C GLY A 136 18.31 -6.31 -15.09
N THR A 137 17.80 -5.41 -15.94
CA THR A 137 18.41 -5.07 -17.24
C THR A 137 19.29 -3.83 -17.16
N GLY A 138 19.20 -3.06 -16.08
CA GLY A 138 19.93 -1.81 -15.89
C GLY A 138 19.35 -0.59 -16.64
N ASN A 139 18.31 -0.77 -17.43
CA ASN A 139 17.76 0.25 -18.34
C ASN A 139 16.58 1.05 -17.76
N VAL A 140 16.58 1.31 -16.47
CA VAL A 140 15.43 1.98 -15.79
C VAL A 140 15.54 3.49 -15.73
N GLY A 141 16.72 4.07 -15.90
CA GLY A 141 16.94 5.53 -15.87
C GLY A 141 16.34 6.22 -14.63
N LYS A 142 15.45 7.19 -14.85
CA LYS A 142 14.75 7.96 -13.80
C LYS A 142 13.41 7.35 -13.37
N LEU A 143 12.95 6.27 -14.02
CA LEU A 143 11.64 5.64 -13.76
C LEU A 143 11.37 5.33 -12.29
N PRO A 144 12.32 4.80 -11.47
CA PRO A 144 12.06 4.52 -10.06
C PRO A 144 11.69 5.77 -9.26
N TRP A 145 12.30 6.92 -9.60
CA TRP A 145 12.00 8.20 -8.93
C TRP A 145 10.63 8.76 -9.33
N VAL A 146 10.28 8.65 -10.63
CA VAL A 146 8.93 9.03 -11.10
C VAL A 146 7.86 8.18 -10.42
N SER A 147 8.09 6.86 -10.30
CA SER A 147 7.18 5.96 -9.61
C SER A 147 7.11 6.23 -8.10
N LEU A 148 8.22 6.57 -7.45
CA LEU A 148 8.23 6.97 -6.04
C LEU A 148 7.38 8.22 -5.82
N THR A 149 7.54 9.23 -6.67
CA THR A 149 6.72 10.46 -6.61
C THR A 149 5.24 10.13 -6.82
N ALA A 150 4.91 9.27 -7.80
CA ALA A 150 3.54 8.82 -8.00
C ALA A 150 2.99 8.08 -6.77
N ALA A 151 3.77 7.19 -6.17
CA ALA A 151 3.37 6.46 -4.96
C ALA A 151 3.10 7.40 -3.77
N ILE A 152 3.96 8.41 -3.56
CA ILE A 152 3.76 9.42 -2.50
C ILE A 152 2.47 10.21 -2.76
N LEU A 153 2.23 10.66 -4.00
CA LEU A 153 1.03 11.40 -4.36
C LEU A 153 -0.24 10.54 -4.19
N VAL A 154 -0.21 9.26 -4.59
CA VAL A 154 -1.33 8.33 -4.40
C VAL A 154 -1.57 8.06 -2.91
N TYR A 155 -0.52 7.94 -2.09
CA TYR A 155 -0.66 7.81 -0.64
C TYR A 155 -1.34 9.04 -0.03
N LEU A 156 -0.86 10.25 -0.33
CA LEU A 156 -1.45 11.51 0.15
C LEU A 156 -2.89 11.66 -0.34
N GLN A 157 -3.17 11.26 -1.58
CA GLN A 157 -4.50 11.26 -2.17
C GLN A 157 -5.43 10.28 -1.45
N SER A 158 -4.93 9.13 -0.99
CA SER A 158 -5.69 8.17 -0.18
C SER A 158 -6.06 8.76 1.18
N LEU A 159 -5.16 9.52 1.82
CA LEU A 159 -5.44 10.22 3.08
C LEU A 159 -6.50 11.32 2.90
N SER A 160 -6.39 12.13 1.85
CA SER A 160 -7.39 13.14 1.55
C SER A 160 -8.75 12.51 1.25
N GLY A 161 -8.80 11.37 0.55
CA GLY A 161 -10.01 10.60 0.31
C GLY A 161 -10.62 10.02 1.60
N ALA A 162 -9.79 9.63 2.57
CA ALA A 162 -10.27 9.20 3.89
C ALA A 162 -10.98 10.32 4.65
N LEU A 163 -10.47 11.53 4.56
CA LEU A 163 -11.12 12.72 5.13
C LEU A 163 -12.47 13.00 4.46
N VAL A 164 -12.54 12.93 3.11
CA VAL A 164 -13.80 13.09 2.35
C VAL A 164 -14.82 12.02 2.72
N GLY A 165 -14.38 10.77 2.80
CA GLY A 165 -15.26 9.65 3.12
C GLY A 165 -15.75 9.60 4.57
N SER A 166 -15.31 10.50 5.46
CA SER A 166 -16.00 10.75 6.71
C SER A 166 -17.31 11.45 6.35
N ARG A 167 -18.44 10.76 6.27
CA ARG A 167 -19.79 11.19 5.79
C ARG A 167 -20.20 12.63 6.12
N TRP A 168 -19.49 13.28 7.00
CA TRP A 168 -19.55 14.67 7.38
C TRP A 168 -19.29 15.63 6.21
N ALA A 169 -18.37 15.31 5.29
CA ALA A 169 -17.94 16.25 4.27
C ALA A 169 -19.03 16.55 3.23
N VAL A 170 -19.83 15.56 2.86
CA VAL A 170 -20.83 15.72 1.78
C VAL A 170 -22.00 16.61 2.22
N HIS A 171 -22.52 16.39 3.42
CA HIS A 171 -23.65 17.18 3.92
C HIS A 171 -23.26 18.61 4.29
N GLN A 172 -22.02 18.85 4.72
CA GLN A 172 -21.57 20.17 5.11
C GLN A 172 -21.04 21.01 3.93
N CYS A 173 -20.68 20.40 2.81
CA CYS A 173 -20.34 21.13 1.60
C CYS A 173 -21.50 21.97 1.05
N LEU A 174 -22.72 21.51 1.22
CA LEU A 174 -23.91 22.28 0.84
C LEU A 174 -24.11 23.54 1.69
N ALA A 175 -23.46 23.62 2.86
CA ALA A 175 -23.53 24.77 3.78
C ALA A 175 -22.32 25.74 3.71
N GLY A 176 -21.39 25.57 2.72
CA GLY A 176 -20.24 26.46 2.55
C GLY A 176 -19.15 26.34 3.63
N SER A 177 -19.03 25.17 4.26
CA SER A 177 -18.09 24.93 5.39
C SER A 177 -16.67 24.59 4.93
N GLN A 178 -15.70 24.59 5.89
CA GLN A 178 -14.31 24.19 5.66
C GLN A 178 -14.15 22.78 5.06
N LEU A 179 -15.17 21.92 5.19
CA LEU A 179 -15.17 20.55 4.65
C LEU A 179 -15.33 20.51 3.14
N CYS A 180 -15.86 21.57 2.51
CA CYS A 180 -15.76 21.77 1.05
C CYS A 180 -14.31 21.96 0.62
N GLY A 181 -13.46 22.57 1.44
CA GLY A 181 -12.03 22.64 1.20
C GLY A 181 -11.38 21.26 1.11
N VAL A 182 -11.76 20.30 1.98
CA VAL A 182 -11.26 18.92 1.95
C VAL A 182 -11.67 18.19 0.67
N MET A 183 -12.94 18.30 0.27
CA MET A 183 -13.45 17.74 -0.99
C MET A 183 -12.71 18.33 -2.19
N ASN A 184 -12.58 19.66 -2.26
CA ASN A 184 -11.87 20.33 -3.34
C ASN A 184 -10.38 19.93 -3.37
N THR A 185 -9.73 19.83 -2.21
CA THR A 185 -8.33 19.36 -2.12
C THR A 185 -8.20 17.93 -2.67
N HIS A 186 -9.13 17.04 -2.34
CA HIS A 186 -9.15 15.70 -2.89
C HIS A 186 -9.33 15.71 -4.42
N LEU A 187 -10.28 16.46 -4.94
CA LEU A 187 -10.53 16.56 -6.39
C LEU A 187 -9.33 17.18 -7.14
N ILE A 188 -8.71 18.23 -6.60
CA ILE A 188 -7.51 18.85 -7.18
C ILE A 188 -6.32 17.88 -7.14
N GLY A 189 -6.16 17.15 -6.02
CA GLY A 189 -5.08 16.18 -5.83
C GLY A 189 -5.14 14.98 -6.78
N VAL A 190 -6.32 14.68 -7.35
CA VAL A 190 -6.44 13.65 -8.41
C VAL A 190 -5.55 13.97 -9.61
N VAL A 191 -5.42 15.25 -9.99
CA VAL A 191 -4.67 15.66 -11.18
C VAL A 191 -3.18 15.29 -11.08
N PRO A 192 -2.41 15.76 -10.08
CA PRO A 192 -0.99 15.41 -9.99
C PRO A 192 -0.76 13.91 -9.76
N ALA A 193 -1.59 13.22 -8.97
CA ALA A 193 -1.47 11.78 -8.75
C ALA A 193 -1.68 10.99 -10.05
N SER A 194 -2.70 11.36 -10.85
CA SER A 194 -2.99 10.73 -12.14
C SER A 194 -1.90 11.02 -13.18
N LEU A 195 -1.44 12.27 -13.29
CA LEU A 195 -0.39 12.66 -14.23
C LEU A 195 0.93 11.95 -13.94
N MET A 196 1.33 11.83 -12.67
CA MET A 196 2.56 11.12 -12.31
C MET A 196 2.44 9.60 -12.53
N THR A 197 1.29 9.01 -12.24
CA THR A 197 1.05 7.59 -12.57
C THR A 197 1.07 7.35 -14.08
N LEU A 198 0.44 8.23 -14.86
CA LEU A 198 0.46 8.17 -16.33
C LEU A 198 1.90 8.33 -16.86
N ALA A 199 2.69 9.22 -16.25
CA ALA A 199 4.12 9.38 -16.61
C ALA A 199 4.91 8.09 -16.40
N VAL A 200 4.66 7.32 -15.30
CA VAL A 200 5.25 6.00 -15.11
C VAL A 200 4.91 5.07 -16.28
N VAL A 201 3.64 5.02 -16.68
CA VAL A 201 3.19 4.15 -17.79
C VAL A 201 3.84 4.54 -19.11
N VAL A 202 3.80 5.84 -19.47
CA VAL A 202 4.33 6.35 -20.73
C VAL A 202 5.85 6.17 -20.81
N PHE A 203 6.58 6.47 -19.74
CA PHE A 203 8.03 6.31 -19.72
C PHE A 203 8.43 4.83 -19.71
N ALA A 204 7.69 3.97 -19.00
CA ALA A 204 7.93 2.52 -19.06
C ALA A 204 7.68 1.95 -20.47
N TRP A 205 6.68 2.45 -21.17
CA TRP A 205 6.40 2.08 -22.55
C TRP A 205 7.52 2.53 -23.51
N ARG A 206 8.01 3.76 -23.33
CA ARG A 206 9.07 4.36 -24.17
C ARG A 206 10.48 3.86 -23.85
N THR A 207 10.69 3.17 -22.71
CA THR A 207 12.03 2.67 -22.33
C THR A 207 12.32 1.35 -23.06
N PRO A 208 13.30 1.34 -23.99
CA PRO A 208 13.69 0.11 -24.67
C PRO A 208 14.30 -0.88 -23.67
N ALA A 209 14.09 -2.18 -23.90
CA ALA A 209 14.65 -3.26 -23.06
C ALA A 209 14.39 -3.14 -21.54
N LEU A 210 13.31 -2.44 -21.16
CA LEU A 210 12.86 -2.44 -19.77
C LEU A 210 12.49 -3.86 -19.34
N HIS A 211 12.90 -4.24 -18.13
CA HIS A 211 12.62 -5.58 -17.60
C HIS A 211 11.10 -5.90 -17.65
N PRO A 212 10.70 -7.12 -18.12
CA PRO A 212 9.29 -7.47 -18.33
C PRO A 212 8.40 -7.30 -17.09
N ALA A 213 8.94 -7.58 -15.89
CA ALA A 213 8.19 -7.37 -14.65
C ALA A 213 7.84 -5.89 -14.41
N LEU A 214 8.78 -4.96 -14.65
CA LEU A 214 8.53 -3.51 -14.54
C LEU A 214 7.50 -3.07 -15.59
N ARG A 215 7.61 -3.56 -16.83
CA ARG A 215 6.64 -3.25 -17.88
C ARG A 215 5.22 -3.72 -17.52
N ARG A 216 5.09 -4.95 -16.99
CA ARG A 216 3.80 -5.46 -16.50
C ARG A 216 3.23 -4.61 -15.36
N LEU A 217 4.05 -4.26 -14.36
CA LEU A 217 3.63 -3.40 -13.25
C LEU A 217 3.17 -2.02 -13.75
N ALA A 218 3.84 -1.43 -14.74
CA ALA A 218 3.41 -0.16 -15.32
C ALA A 218 2.03 -0.28 -16.00
N TYR A 219 1.77 -1.35 -16.75
CA TYR A 219 0.45 -1.57 -17.37
C TYR A 219 -0.63 -1.83 -16.32
N VAL A 220 -0.33 -2.60 -15.27
CA VAL A 220 -1.25 -2.84 -14.14
C VAL A 220 -1.56 -1.52 -13.43
N ALA A 221 -0.54 -0.67 -13.19
CA ALA A 221 -0.75 0.66 -12.62
C ALA A 221 -1.65 1.54 -13.52
N GLY A 222 -1.47 1.48 -14.84
CA GLY A 222 -2.33 2.17 -15.80
C GLY A 222 -3.77 1.69 -15.76
N GLY A 223 -3.99 0.38 -15.69
CA GLY A 223 -5.32 -0.24 -15.54
C GLY A 223 -5.99 0.16 -14.22
N PHE A 224 -5.25 0.11 -13.10
CA PHE A 224 -5.77 0.57 -11.81
C PHE A 224 -6.05 2.08 -11.80
N LEU A 225 -5.23 2.90 -12.46
CA LEU A 225 -5.50 4.33 -12.58
C LEU A 225 -6.83 4.59 -13.30
N LEU A 226 -7.06 3.95 -14.44
CA LEU A 226 -8.33 4.10 -15.18
C LEU A 226 -9.53 3.68 -14.33
N LEU A 227 -9.42 2.53 -13.66
CA LEU A 227 -10.47 2.03 -12.79
C LEU A 227 -10.69 2.95 -11.58
N GLN A 228 -9.61 3.48 -11.00
CA GLN A 228 -9.64 4.40 -9.86
C GLN A 228 -10.37 5.71 -10.20
N VAL A 229 -10.07 6.28 -11.37
CA VAL A 229 -10.74 7.50 -11.84
C VAL A 229 -12.23 7.23 -12.13
N ALA A 230 -12.55 6.11 -12.80
CA ALA A 230 -13.92 5.72 -13.08
C ALA A 230 -14.76 5.49 -11.80
N LEU A 231 -14.20 4.75 -10.83
CA LEU A 231 -14.83 4.51 -9.54
C LEU A 231 -14.96 5.81 -8.72
N GLY A 232 -13.95 6.69 -8.74
CA GLY A 232 -14.01 7.98 -8.08
C GLY A 232 -15.11 8.87 -8.64
N PHE A 233 -15.22 8.94 -9.97
CA PHE A 233 -16.29 9.66 -10.65
C PHE A 233 -17.68 9.08 -10.29
N ALA A 234 -17.83 7.75 -10.34
CA ALA A 234 -19.09 7.09 -9.98
C ALA A 234 -19.46 7.35 -8.51
N THR A 235 -18.48 7.20 -7.58
CA THR A 235 -18.69 7.47 -6.15
C THR A 235 -19.13 8.92 -5.91
N PHE A 236 -18.50 9.88 -6.59
CA PHE A 236 -18.87 11.29 -6.52
C PHE A 236 -20.26 11.55 -7.12
N HIS A 237 -20.56 11.01 -8.31
CA HIS A 237 -21.83 11.18 -8.99
C HIS A 237 -23.03 10.66 -8.17
N PHE A 238 -22.84 9.52 -7.51
CA PHE A 238 -23.86 8.92 -6.63
C PHE A 238 -23.78 9.42 -5.18
N HIS A 239 -23.08 10.55 -4.91
CA HIS A 239 -23.02 11.21 -3.60
C HIS A 239 -22.62 10.28 -2.44
N LEU A 240 -21.71 9.32 -2.68
CA LEU A 240 -21.25 8.29 -1.74
C LEU A 240 -22.37 7.36 -1.20
N GLN A 241 -23.52 7.30 -1.84
CA GLN A 241 -24.65 6.50 -1.36
C GLN A 241 -24.54 5.01 -1.71
N ILE A 242 -23.71 4.67 -2.70
CA ILE A 242 -23.52 3.29 -3.15
C ILE A 242 -22.26 2.72 -2.48
N GLU A 243 -22.45 2.01 -1.36
CA GLU A 243 -21.36 1.48 -0.54
C GLU A 243 -20.33 0.65 -1.34
N PRO A 244 -20.72 -0.30 -2.22
CA PRO A 244 -19.75 -1.07 -2.99
C PRO A 244 -18.81 -0.24 -3.85
N LEU A 245 -19.25 0.91 -4.40
CA LEU A 245 -18.41 1.79 -5.20
C LEU A 245 -17.33 2.44 -4.34
N THR A 246 -17.68 2.91 -3.14
CA THR A 246 -16.76 3.53 -2.20
C THR A 246 -15.72 2.51 -1.69
N ILE A 247 -16.17 1.29 -1.37
CA ILE A 247 -15.28 0.19 -0.95
C ILE A 247 -14.31 -0.17 -2.07
N ALA A 248 -14.83 -0.34 -3.31
CA ALA A 248 -14.01 -0.65 -4.47
C ALA A 248 -13.01 0.47 -4.78
N HIS A 249 -13.44 1.75 -4.74
CA HIS A 249 -12.57 2.90 -4.96
C HIS A 249 -11.40 2.90 -3.97
N GLN A 250 -11.65 2.66 -2.68
CA GLN A 250 -10.60 2.59 -1.67
C GLN A 250 -9.66 1.39 -1.88
N ALA A 251 -10.20 0.21 -2.21
CA ALA A 251 -9.42 -1.00 -2.45
C ALA A 251 -8.51 -0.84 -3.69
N ILE A 252 -9.05 -0.31 -4.80
CA ILE A 252 -8.26 -0.05 -6.02
C ILE A 252 -7.18 1.00 -5.78
N GLY A 253 -7.46 2.04 -4.97
CA GLY A 253 -6.44 3.01 -4.56
C GLY A 253 -5.27 2.37 -3.81
N ALA A 254 -5.55 1.45 -2.89
CA ALA A 254 -4.53 0.68 -2.18
C ALA A 254 -3.75 -0.27 -3.12
N ALA A 255 -4.44 -0.91 -4.08
CA ALA A 255 -3.80 -1.76 -5.09
C ALA A 255 -2.88 -0.95 -6.03
N LEU A 256 -3.32 0.24 -6.45
CA LEU A 256 -2.51 1.17 -7.24
C LEU A 256 -1.25 1.59 -6.47
N LEU A 257 -1.40 2.00 -5.21
CA LEU A 257 -0.27 2.33 -4.34
C LEU A 257 0.71 1.16 -4.23
N GLY A 258 0.21 -0.04 -3.93
CA GLY A 258 1.03 -1.24 -3.82
C GLY A 258 1.79 -1.56 -5.11
N THR A 259 1.15 -1.39 -6.27
CA THR A 259 1.76 -1.59 -7.59
C THR A 259 2.90 -0.60 -7.85
N LEU A 260 2.69 0.69 -7.54
CA LEU A 260 3.71 1.73 -7.69
C LEU A 260 4.89 1.51 -6.72
N VAL A 261 4.62 1.07 -5.49
CA VAL A 261 5.66 0.72 -4.51
C VAL A 261 6.49 -0.48 -4.99
N CYS A 262 5.84 -1.53 -5.51
CA CYS A 262 6.55 -2.68 -6.09
C CYS A 262 7.39 -2.26 -7.30
N PHE A 263 6.85 -1.42 -8.20
CA PHE A 263 7.59 -0.87 -9.34
C PHE A 263 8.81 -0.09 -8.87
N THR A 264 8.63 0.81 -7.89
CA THR A 264 9.72 1.62 -7.32
C THR A 264 10.82 0.73 -6.75
N ALA A 265 10.46 -0.27 -5.93
CA ALA A 265 11.42 -1.17 -5.29
C ALA A 265 12.21 -1.98 -6.31
N LEU A 266 11.55 -2.59 -7.30
CA LEU A 266 12.22 -3.33 -8.36
C LEU A 266 13.07 -2.43 -9.25
N GLY A 267 12.58 -1.24 -9.59
CA GLY A 267 13.32 -0.27 -10.38
C GLY A 267 14.57 0.27 -9.68
N MET A 268 14.52 0.47 -8.35
CA MET A 268 15.71 0.85 -7.57
C MET A 268 16.74 -0.28 -7.54
N ARG A 269 16.32 -1.54 -7.42
CA ARG A 269 17.20 -2.71 -7.52
C ARG A 269 17.84 -2.82 -8.91
N ASP A 270 17.06 -2.62 -9.98
CA ASP A 270 17.55 -2.63 -11.36
C ASP A 270 18.63 -1.56 -11.56
N ARG A 271 18.42 -0.36 -11.04
CA ARG A 271 19.39 0.74 -11.13
C ARG A 271 20.70 0.49 -10.38
N GLN A 272 20.69 -0.27 -9.28
CA GLN A 272 21.89 -0.60 -8.52
C GLN A 272 22.82 -1.54 -9.30
N LEU A 273 22.27 -2.44 -10.10
CA LEU A 273 23.03 -3.38 -10.92
C LEU A 273 23.87 -2.70 -12.02
N THR A 274 23.43 -1.52 -12.51
CA THR A 274 24.21 -0.72 -13.48
C THR A 274 25.41 -0.01 -12.87
N LYS A 275 25.42 0.19 -11.54
CA LYS A 275 26.50 0.93 -10.87
C LYS A 275 27.66 0.05 -10.42
N THR A 276 27.50 -1.27 -10.46
CA THR A 276 28.59 -2.21 -10.14
C THR A 276 29.31 -2.55 -11.46
N PRO A 277 30.51 -1.99 -11.71
CA PRO A 277 31.30 -2.40 -12.88
C PRO A 277 31.61 -3.88 -12.73
N SER A 278 31.47 -4.65 -13.81
CA SER A 278 31.96 -6.03 -13.86
C SER A 278 33.48 -6.00 -13.70
N SER A 279 33.97 -6.27 -12.49
CA SER A 279 35.39 -6.38 -12.19
C SER A 279 36.02 -7.66 -12.72
N ASN A 280 35.52 -8.21 -13.81
CA ASN A 280 36.02 -9.44 -14.46
C ASN A 280 36.23 -9.28 -15.96
N SER A 281 36.95 -8.21 -16.38
CA SER A 281 37.70 -8.24 -17.63
C SER A 281 39.18 -8.32 -17.27
N GLN A 282 39.59 -9.44 -16.65
CA GLN A 282 40.98 -9.85 -16.72
C GLN A 282 41.20 -10.29 -18.16
N SER A 283 41.88 -9.44 -18.89
CA SER A 283 42.54 -9.70 -20.17
C SER A 283 43.33 -11.02 -20.06
N PRO A 284 43.20 -11.94 -21.03
CA PRO A 284 44.18 -13.02 -21.15
C PRO A 284 45.52 -12.38 -21.51
N ASN A 285 46.47 -12.47 -20.60
CA ASN A 285 47.85 -12.08 -20.80
C ASN A 285 48.42 -12.95 -21.91
N SER A 286 48.39 -12.47 -23.14
CA SER A 286 49.15 -13.03 -24.26
C SER A 286 50.62 -12.67 -24.03
N ASN A 287 51.37 -13.60 -23.51
CA ASN A 287 52.80 -13.53 -23.45
C ASN A 287 53.35 -14.25 -24.69
N PRO A 288 53.83 -13.56 -25.75
CA PRO A 288 54.54 -14.16 -26.86
C PRO A 288 56.01 -13.81 -26.71
N HIS A 289 56.80 -14.59 -26.01
CA HIS A 289 58.26 -14.65 -26.22
C HIS A 289 58.85 -15.91 -25.60
N SER A 290 59.04 -16.92 -26.44
CA SER A 290 60.09 -17.89 -26.25
C SER A 290 61.11 -17.68 -27.38
N PRO A 291 62.37 -17.33 -27.08
CA PRO A 291 63.40 -17.32 -28.14
C PRO A 291 63.90 -18.75 -28.36
N LEU A 292 63.98 -19.11 -29.64
CA LEU A 292 64.79 -20.17 -30.15
C LEU A 292 66.26 -19.89 -29.85
N LEU A 293 66.94 -20.82 -29.24
CA LEU A 293 68.42 -20.95 -29.38
C LEU A 293 68.78 -22.41 -29.63
N THR A 294 69.34 -22.59 -30.83
CA THR A 294 70.33 -23.57 -31.34
C THR A 294 70.34 -24.95 -30.72
#